data_4e44aea214b9bc62a8dc070e7964818d
#
_entry.id   4e44aea214b9bc62a8dc070e7964818d
#
_cell.length_a   1.000
_cell.length_b   1.000
_cell.length_c   1.000
_cell.angle_alpha   90.00
_cell.angle_beta   90.00
_cell.angle_gamma   90.00
#
_symmetry.space_group_name_H-M   'P 1'
#
loop_
_entity.id
_entity.type
_entity.pdbx_description
1 polymer ?
#
loop_
_entity_poly.entity_id
_entity_poly.type
_entity_poly.pdbx_seq_one_letter_code
_entity_poly.pdbx_strand_id
1 'polypeptide(L)'
;QQADVAVYEEGTGESLAICKRGIEKARSLKNDVVILDTAGRLHIDGEMMTEIQQIADMADPDEILFVADGMTGQDAVNSAQTFHEALPLSGVILTKMDGDSRGGAAVSIREVTGKPIKFIGTSEKLDGLDVFDPKRIADRILGFGDVVSIVEKAQDVFDKDQAKDFQTKLVKNTFDLDDFKMQLQQMKKMGSMSQIIGMMPGMNSKALKQLNMDDRQVGWTEAIINSMTPGERQQPEIINGSRRLRISKGSGRSVQEINALLNQFSQMKKMMKKMGKMKNMKLPGLGGFERFN
;
A
#
# COMPACT_ATOMS: atom_id res chain seq x y z
N GLN A 1 15.22 7.87 -11.29
CA GLN A 1 14.38 8.60 -12.28
C GLN A 1 12.93 8.80 -11.80
N GLN A 2 12.38 7.93 -10.92
CA GLN A 2 11.03 8.14 -10.40
C GLN A 2 10.96 9.15 -9.24
N ALA A 3 12.05 9.30 -8.48
CA ALA A 3 12.11 10.18 -7.32
C ALA A 3 12.65 11.59 -7.62
N ASP A 4 13.07 11.86 -8.86
CA ASP A 4 13.68 13.13 -9.30
C ASP A 4 14.82 13.60 -8.37
N VAL A 5 15.67 12.67 -7.92
CA VAL A 5 16.80 12.92 -7.01
C VAL A 5 18.10 12.83 -7.80
N ALA A 6 19.04 13.72 -7.52
CA ALA A 6 20.38 13.65 -8.09
C ALA A 6 21.13 12.43 -7.50
N VAL A 7 21.66 11.58 -8.36
CA VAL A 7 22.46 10.41 -7.97
C VAL A 7 23.91 10.66 -8.38
N TYR A 8 24.83 10.33 -7.45
CA TYR A 8 26.26 10.32 -7.72
C TYR A 8 26.80 8.90 -7.55
N GLU A 9 27.43 8.38 -8.60
CA GLU A 9 28.04 7.06 -8.62
C GLU A 9 29.33 7.06 -9.45
N GLU A 10 30.31 6.25 -9.08
CA GLU A 10 31.61 6.13 -9.79
C GLU A 10 31.96 4.68 -10.18
N GLY A 11 30.97 3.77 -10.22
CA GLY A 11 31.21 2.38 -10.56
C GLY A 11 32.05 1.63 -9.50
N THR A 12 33.15 0.99 -9.93
CA THR A 12 34.04 0.24 -9.03
C THR A 12 35.21 1.09 -8.57
N GLY A 13 35.37 1.24 -7.25
CA GLY A 13 36.45 2.02 -6.65
C GLY A 13 36.48 1.85 -5.14
N GLU A 14 37.38 2.56 -4.46
CA GLU A 14 37.44 2.59 -3.02
C GLU A 14 36.23 3.37 -2.47
N SER A 15 35.35 2.70 -1.72
CA SER A 15 34.07 3.25 -1.24
C SER A 15 34.25 4.54 -0.43
N LEU A 16 35.27 4.60 0.43
CA LEU A 16 35.56 5.78 1.23
C LEU A 16 35.86 7.01 0.34
N ALA A 17 36.68 6.83 -0.70
CA ALA A 17 37.03 7.90 -1.62
C ALA A 17 35.81 8.37 -2.45
N ILE A 18 34.96 7.42 -2.88
CA ILE A 18 33.72 7.70 -3.61
C ILE A 18 32.77 8.51 -2.73
N CYS A 19 32.53 8.07 -1.48
CA CYS A 19 31.67 8.78 -0.54
C CYS A 19 32.17 10.21 -0.28
N LYS A 20 33.46 10.41 -0.10
CA LYS A 20 34.06 11.74 0.10
C LYS A 20 33.77 12.66 -1.08
N ARG A 21 34.05 12.21 -2.31
CA ARG A 21 33.77 13.00 -3.52
C ARG A 21 32.27 13.27 -3.72
N GLY A 22 31.43 12.29 -3.38
CA GLY A 22 29.97 12.44 -3.41
C GLY A 22 29.48 13.56 -2.48
N ILE A 23 29.98 13.60 -1.24
CA ILE A 23 29.68 14.65 -0.27
C ILE A 23 30.16 16.02 -0.77
N GLU A 24 31.41 16.10 -1.28
CA GLU A 24 31.95 17.34 -1.85
C GLU A 24 31.10 17.85 -3.02
N LYS A 25 30.67 16.93 -3.89
CA LYS A 25 29.76 17.24 -4.99
C LYS A 25 28.42 17.75 -4.53
N ALA A 26 27.80 17.10 -3.55
CA ALA A 26 26.52 17.50 -2.97
C ALA A 26 26.60 18.90 -2.35
N ARG A 27 27.69 19.19 -1.61
CA ARG A 27 27.97 20.54 -1.06
C ARG A 27 28.09 21.60 -2.18
N SER A 28 28.80 21.26 -3.27
CA SER A 28 28.93 22.17 -4.42
C SER A 28 27.60 22.48 -5.10
N LEU A 29 26.65 21.52 -5.09
CA LEU A 29 25.30 21.65 -5.62
C LEU A 29 24.34 22.29 -4.62
N LYS A 30 24.78 22.56 -3.37
CA LYS A 30 23.96 23.10 -2.28
C LYS A 30 22.76 22.23 -1.94
N ASN A 31 22.95 20.91 -1.95
CA ASN A 31 21.92 19.97 -1.52
C ASN A 31 21.73 20.06 -0.01
N ASP A 32 20.49 20.08 0.44
CA ASP A 32 20.13 20.15 1.88
C ASP A 32 20.27 18.78 2.57
N VAL A 33 20.10 17.70 1.81
CA VAL A 33 20.15 16.31 2.29
C VAL A 33 21.08 15.49 1.40
N VAL A 34 21.93 14.68 2.02
CA VAL A 34 22.80 13.71 1.36
C VAL A 34 22.56 12.34 1.98
N ILE A 35 22.26 11.36 1.14
CA ILE A 35 22.10 9.97 1.57
C ILE A 35 23.28 9.17 1.01
N LEU A 36 24.06 8.54 1.90
CA LEU A 36 25.11 7.61 1.53
C LEU A 36 24.54 6.19 1.59
N ASP A 37 24.36 5.57 0.41
CA ASP A 37 23.94 4.18 0.31
C ASP A 37 25.19 3.29 0.30
N THR A 38 25.35 2.50 1.35
CA THR A 38 26.49 1.61 1.52
C THR A 38 26.15 0.19 1.10
N ALA A 39 27.16 -0.58 0.68
CA ALA A 39 26.96 -1.95 0.23
C ALA A 39 26.33 -2.81 1.34
N GLY A 40 25.17 -3.42 1.03
CA GLY A 40 24.55 -4.47 1.83
C GLY A 40 25.01 -5.84 1.33
N ARG A 41 25.78 -6.57 2.14
CA ARG A 41 26.15 -7.96 1.84
C ARG A 41 25.37 -8.91 2.76
N LEU A 42 25.08 -10.12 2.26
CA LEU A 42 24.42 -11.18 3.02
C LEU A 42 25.25 -11.67 4.21
N HIS A 43 26.57 -11.52 4.15
CA HIS A 43 27.48 -11.87 5.23
C HIS A 43 28.22 -10.64 5.73
N ILE A 44 28.13 -10.42 7.02
CA ILE A 44 28.83 -9.36 7.73
C ILE A 44 30.23 -9.90 7.99
N ASP A 45 31.22 -9.32 7.31
CA ASP A 45 32.63 -9.60 7.55
C ASP A 45 33.36 -8.42 8.20
N GLY A 46 34.53 -8.68 8.79
CA GLY A 46 35.28 -7.65 9.52
C GLY A 46 35.81 -6.53 8.61
N GLU A 47 36.09 -6.82 7.34
CA GLU A 47 36.58 -5.81 6.38
C GLU A 47 35.47 -4.83 6.03
N MET A 48 34.26 -5.33 5.76
CA MET A 48 33.10 -4.49 5.50
C MET A 48 32.75 -3.61 6.70
N MET A 49 32.82 -4.15 7.91
CA MET A 49 32.52 -3.36 9.12
C MET A 49 33.54 -2.24 9.34
N THR A 50 34.82 -2.53 9.06
CA THR A 50 35.87 -1.50 9.13
C THR A 50 35.67 -0.41 8.08
N GLU A 51 35.29 -0.78 6.86
CA GLU A 51 35.01 0.16 5.78
C GLU A 51 33.83 1.10 6.14
N ILE A 52 32.74 0.54 6.64
CA ILE A 52 31.58 1.33 7.04
C ILE A 52 31.91 2.27 8.22
N GLN A 53 32.70 1.81 9.19
CA GLN A 53 33.17 2.66 10.30
C GLN A 53 34.00 3.85 9.77
N GLN A 54 34.93 3.60 8.84
CA GLN A 54 35.73 4.67 8.24
C GLN A 54 34.87 5.66 7.44
N ILE A 55 33.84 5.18 6.76
CA ILE A 55 32.88 6.06 6.06
C ILE A 55 32.09 6.90 7.08
N ALA A 56 31.62 6.30 8.18
CA ALA A 56 30.90 7.01 9.22
C ALA A 56 31.76 8.08 9.88
N ASP A 57 32.99 7.75 10.23
CA ASP A 57 33.94 8.69 10.83
C ASP A 57 34.28 9.85 9.89
N MET A 58 34.45 9.58 8.60
CA MET A 58 34.77 10.59 7.59
C MET A 58 33.58 11.50 7.28
N ALA A 59 32.38 10.93 7.23
CA ALA A 59 31.17 11.64 6.82
C ALA A 59 30.53 12.44 7.97
N ASP A 60 30.74 12.00 9.23
CA ASP A 60 30.13 12.55 10.45
C ASP A 60 28.62 12.80 10.23
N PRO A 61 27.83 11.74 9.94
CA PRO A 61 26.44 11.91 9.52
C PRO A 61 25.53 12.23 10.71
N ASP A 62 24.50 13.04 10.49
CA ASP A 62 23.46 13.32 11.48
C ASP A 62 22.67 12.07 11.86
N GLU A 63 22.53 11.10 10.93
CA GLU A 63 21.75 9.88 11.10
C GLU A 63 22.50 8.68 10.51
N ILE A 64 22.57 7.59 11.27
CA ILE A 64 23.00 6.28 10.80
C ILE A 64 21.84 5.32 10.97
N LEU A 65 21.24 4.93 9.85
CA LEU A 65 20.04 4.09 9.81
C LEU A 65 20.40 2.67 9.38
N PHE A 66 20.11 1.70 10.23
CA PHE A 66 20.23 0.28 9.87
C PHE A 66 18.97 -0.16 9.13
N VAL A 67 19.13 -0.70 7.92
CA VAL A 67 18.02 -1.22 7.11
C VAL A 67 17.97 -2.74 7.23
N ALA A 68 16.90 -3.27 7.80
CA ALA A 68 16.70 -4.69 8.04
C ALA A 68 15.48 -5.23 7.26
N ASP A 69 15.59 -6.46 6.79
CA ASP A 69 14.49 -7.22 6.22
C ASP A 69 13.66 -7.85 7.36
N GLY A 70 12.41 -7.40 7.54
CA GLY A 70 11.51 -7.88 8.57
C GLY A 70 11.14 -9.37 8.46
N MET A 71 11.36 -9.98 7.29
CA MET A 71 11.04 -11.39 7.04
C MET A 71 12.16 -12.36 7.44
N THR A 72 13.40 -11.90 7.60
CA THR A 72 14.56 -12.78 7.89
C THR A 72 14.63 -13.22 9.37
N GLY A 73 13.73 -12.73 10.22
CA GLY A 73 13.60 -13.22 11.59
C GLY A 73 14.88 -13.01 12.42
N GLN A 74 15.45 -14.08 12.95
CA GLN A 74 16.62 -14.02 13.85
C GLN A 74 17.88 -13.47 13.16
N ASP A 75 18.02 -13.66 11.86
CA ASP A 75 19.19 -13.14 11.12
C ASP A 75 19.19 -11.61 11.08
N ALA A 76 18.00 -10.99 10.97
CA ALA A 76 17.88 -9.54 11.07
C ALA A 76 18.29 -9.03 12.47
N VAL A 77 17.94 -9.75 13.51
CA VAL A 77 18.29 -9.40 14.91
C VAL A 77 19.80 -9.50 15.13
N ASN A 78 20.42 -10.60 14.69
CA ASN A 78 21.86 -10.80 14.80
C ASN A 78 22.65 -9.73 14.03
N SER A 79 22.19 -9.42 12.81
CA SER A 79 22.78 -8.35 12.00
C SER A 79 22.65 -7.00 12.70
N ALA A 80 21.47 -6.66 13.20
CA ALA A 80 21.22 -5.41 13.92
C ALA A 80 22.14 -5.25 15.14
N GLN A 81 22.37 -6.33 15.89
CA GLN A 81 23.29 -6.35 17.02
C GLN A 81 24.71 -6.05 16.58
N THR A 82 25.22 -6.75 15.57
CA THR A 82 26.58 -6.57 15.05
C THR A 82 26.81 -5.14 14.57
N PHE A 83 25.88 -4.58 13.82
CA PHE A 83 25.96 -3.18 13.38
C PHE A 83 25.86 -2.19 14.53
N HIS A 84 25.04 -2.48 15.54
CA HIS A 84 24.91 -1.62 16.73
C HIS A 84 26.17 -1.59 17.58
N GLU A 85 26.89 -2.72 17.70
CA GLU A 85 28.17 -2.80 18.40
C GLU A 85 29.29 -2.04 17.69
N ALA A 86 29.22 -1.95 16.35
CA ALA A 86 30.25 -1.32 15.52
C ALA A 86 29.98 0.15 15.20
N LEU A 87 28.73 0.58 15.18
CA LEU A 87 28.32 1.92 14.73
C LEU A 87 27.35 2.57 15.73
N PRO A 88 27.41 3.89 15.91
CA PRO A 88 26.45 4.64 16.72
C PRO A 88 25.12 4.80 15.99
N LEU A 89 24.39 3.69 15.79
CA LEU A 89 23.09 3.72 15.09
C LEU A 89 22.16 4.74 15.74
N SER A 90 21.47 5.53 14.94
CA SER A 90 20.45 6.49 15.36
C SER A 90 19.02 5.94 15.21
N GLY A 91 18.82 4.93 14.36
CA GLY A 91 17.54 4.31 14.14
C GLY A 91 17.59 3.10 13.22
N VAL A 92 16.45 2.48 13.04
CA VAL A 92 16.26 1.30 12.21
C VAL A 92 15.13 1.54 11.20
N ILE A 93 15.30 1.01 10.00
CA ILE A 93 14.25 0.91 8.98
C ILE A 93 13.95 -0.59 8.78
N LEU A 94 12.69 -0.98 8.89
CA LEU A 94 12.26 -2.35 8.62
C LEU A 94 11.59 -2.43 7.25
N THR A 95 12.12 -3.27 6.36
CA THR A 95 11.55 -3.51 5.04
C THR A 95 10.70 -4.78 5.01
N LYS A 96 9.93 -4.96 3.93
CA LYS A 96 9.07 -6.14 3.68
C LYS A 96 8.05 -6.42 4.77
N MET A 97 7.57 -5.35 5.42
CA MET A 97 6.57 -5.47 6.49
C MET A 97 5.18 -5.87 5.99
N ASP A 98 4.95 -5.87 4.69
CA ASP A 98 3.77 -6.44 4.03
C ASP A 98 3.73 -7.98 4.11
N GLY A 99 4.89 -8.64 4.15
CA GLY A 99 5.03 -10.09 4.27
C GLY A 99 5.05 -10.61 5.72
N ASP A 100 5.48 -9.79 6.68
CA ASP A 100 5.49 -10.16 8.11
C ASP A 100 4.13 -9.91 8.75
N SER A 101 3.34 -10.97 8.85
CA SER A 101 2.01 -10.90 9.46
C SER A 101 2.02 -10.51 10.96
N ARG A 102 3.15 -10.58 11.65
CA ARG A 102 3.22 -10.42 13.11
C ARG A 102 4.17 -9.32 13.61
N GLY A 103 5.06 -8.77 12.80
CA GLY A 103 5.97 -7.70 13.21
C GLY A 103 6.95 -8.09 14.35
N GLY A 104 7.21 -9.39 14.54
CA GLY A 104 8.05 -9.88 15.64
C GLY A 104 9.50 -9.38 15.57
N ALA A 105 10.04 -9.22 14.35
CA ALA A 105 11.37 -8.69 14.13
C ALA A 105 11.53 -7.27 14.73
N ALA A 106 10.48 -6.44 14.66
CA ALA A 106 10.48 -5.09 15.19
C ALA A 106 10.77 -5.04 16.70
N VAL A 107 10.09 -5.92 17.46
CA VAL A 107 10.27 -6.00 18.92
C VAL A 107 11.67 -6.47 19.26
N SER A 108 12.15 -7.54 18.61
CA SER A 108 13.47 -8.11 18.89
C SER A 108 14.61 -7.17 18.53
N ILE A 109 14.56 -6.49 17.38
CA ILE A 109 15.58 -5.53 16.97
C ILE A 109 15.59 -4.33 17.91
N ARG A 110 14.42 -3.83 18.30
CA ARG A 110 14.31 -2.73 19.27
C ARG A 110 14.92 -3.09 20.63
N GLU A 111 14.67 -4.32 21.10
CA GLU A 111 15.22 -4.82 22.37
C GLU A 111 16.75 -4.92 22.33
N VAL A 112 17.29 -5.51 21.27
CA VAL A 112 18.75 -5.77 21.14
C VAL A 112 19.54 -4.47 20.89
N THR A 113 19.02 -3.55 20.06
CA THR A 113 19.74 -2.32 19.72
C THR A 113 19.44 -1.15 20.65
N GLY A 114 18.32 -1.18 21.37
CA GLY A 114 17.83 -0.02 22.12
C GLY A 114 17.47 1.20 21.25
N LYS A 115 17.54 1.08 19.91
CA LYS A 115 17.32 2.19 18.97
C LYS A 115 15.90 2.22 18.43
N PRO A 116 15.33 3.41 18.15
CA PRO A 116 13.99 3.51 17.62
C PRO A 116 13.92 2.94 16.21
N ILE A 117 12.81 2.25 15.89
CA ILE A 117 12.44 2.01 14.50
C ILE A 117 11.84 3.34 14.02
N LYS A 118 12.36 3.89 12.93
CA LYS A 118 11.91 5.17 12.39
C LYS A 118 10.95 5.03 11.24
N PHE A 119 11.22 4.05 10.35
CA PHE A 119 10.41 3.82 9.15
C PHE A 119 10.15 2.34 8.93
N ILE A 120 9.07 2.07 8.20
CA ILE A 120 8.71 0.74 7.70
C ILE A 120 8.49 0.78 6.19
N GLY A 121 9.03 -0.20 5.48
CA GLY A 121 8.78 -0.44 4.07
C GLY A 121 7.71 -1.51 3.89
N THR A 122 6.62 -1.16 3.23
CA THR A 122 5.47 -2.02 2.97
C THR A 122 5.31 -2.40 1.50
N SER A 123 6.11 -1.83 0.62
CA SER A 123 6.18 -2.18 -0.81
C SER A 123 7.50 -1.70 -1.42
N GLU A 124 7.77 -2.11 -2.67
CA GLU A 124 8.93 -1.65 -3.45
C GLU A 124 8.71 -0.29 -4.14
N LYS A 125 7.56 0.33 -3.93
CA LYS A 125 7.23 1.63 -4.50
C LYS A 125 7.63 2.76 -3.57
N LEU A 126 7.77 3.98 -4.13
CA LEU A 126 8.13 5.17 -3.36
C LEU A 126 7.10 5.53 -2.28
N ASP A 127 5.83 5.22 -2.51
CA ASP A 127 4.72 5.39 -1.57
C ASP A 127 4.62 4.27 -0.52
N GLY A 128 5.54 3.30 -0.55
CA GLY A 128 5.59 2.18 0.38
C GLY A 128 6.48 2.39 1.60
N LEU A 129 6.99 3.59 1.84
CA LEU A 129 7.77 3.93 3.03
C LEU A 129 6.92 4.77 3.99
N ASP A 130 6.59 4.18 5.14
CA ASP A 130 5.79 4.82 6.18
C ASP A 130 6.62 5.13 7.43
N VAL A 131 6.21 6.17 8.18
CA VAL A 131 6.75 6.43 9.52
C VAL A 131 6.30 5.33 10.47
N PHE A 132 7.21 4.85 11.32
CA PHE A 132 6.88 3.79 12.28
C PHE A 132 5.93 4.31 13.36
N ASP A 133 4.76 3.68 13.48
CA ASP A 133 3.81 3.91 14.56
C ASP A 133 3.81 2.69 15.52
N PRO A 134 4.34 2.84 16.75
CA PRO A 134 4.42 1.74 17.71
C PRO A 134 3.06 1.14 18.06
N LYS A 135 2.00 1.96 18.12
CA LYS A 135 0.65 1.51 18.46
C LYS A 135 0.08 0.64 17.36
N ARG A 136 0.21 1.06 16.10
CA ARG A 136 -0.25 0.26 14.94
C ARG A 136 0.45 -1.09 14.86
N ILE A 137 1.76 -1.11 15.10
CA ILE A 137 2.53 -2.36 15.09
C ILE A 137 2.14 -3.25 16.26
N ALA A 138 1.95 -2.70 17.47
CA ALA A 138 1.47 -3.46 18.62
C ALA A 138 0.08 -4.07 18.37
N ASP A 139 -0.87 -3.31 17.85
CA ASP A 139 -2.21 -3.78 17.50
C ASP A 139 -2.16 -4.91 16.44
N ARG A 140 -1.25 -4.79 15.48
CA ARG A 140 -1.02 -5.83 14.46
C ARG A 140 -0.44 -7.11 15.07
N ILE A 141 0.56 -7.00 15.97
CA ILE A 141 1.16 -8.14 16.69
C ILE A 141 0.11 -8.85 17.53
N LEU A 142 -0.77 -8.11 18.20
CA LEU A 142 -1.84 -8.63 19.06
C LEU A 142 -3.03 -9.19 18.27
N GLY A 143 -3.03 -9.05 16.94
CA GLY A 143 -4.09 -9.55 16.07
C GLY A 143 -5.36 -8.68 16.04
N PHE A 144 -5.31 -7.45 16.55
CA PHE A 144 -6.41 -6.49 16.48
C PHE A 144 -6.60 -5.90 15.07
N GLY A 145 -5.65 -6.15 14.14
CA GLY A 145 -5.64 -5.59 12.79
C GLY A 145 -5.25 -4.11 12.77
N ASP A 146 -5.01 -3.59 11.58
CA ASP A 146 -4.70 -2.16 11.36
C ASP A 146 -5.97 -1.39 10.98
N VAL A 147 -6.92 -1.29 11.92
CA VAL A 147 -8.19 -0.61 11.69
C VAL A 147 -8.00 0.88 11.40
N VAL A 148 -6.98 1.50 11.99
CA VAL A 148 -6.68 2.93 11.80
C VAL A 148 -6.26 3.20 10.36
N SER A 149 -5.35 2.40 9.81
CA SER A 149 -4.93 2.53 8.39
C SER A 149 -6.08 2.32 7.41
N ILE A 150 -7.03 1.42 7.73
CA ILE A 150 -8.24 1.23 6.92
C ILE A 150 -9.09 2.50 6.92
N VAL A 151 -9.30 3.09 8.10
CA VAL A 151 -10.11 4.30 8.25
C VAL A 151 -9.44 5.50 7.57
N GLU A 152 -8.13 5.68 7.75
CA GLU A 152 -7.37 6.76 7.09
C GLU A 152 -7.38 6.62 5.56
N LYS A 153 -7.05 5.44 5.02
CA LYS A 153 -7.14 5.18 3.57
C LYS A 153 -8.55 5.38 3.03
N ALA A 154 -9.57 5.01 3.82
CA ALA A 154 -10.94 5.28 3.45
C ALA A 154 -11.25 6.78 3.44
N GLN A 155 -10.77 7.54 4.43
CA GLN A 155 -10.95 8.99 4.49
C GLN A 155 -10.27 9.74 3.34
N ASP A 156 -9.06 9.32 2.96
CA ASP A 156 -8.29 9.91 1.85
C ASP A 156 -8.93 9.65 0.49
N VAL A 157 -9.63 8.53 0.34
CA VAL A 157 -10.26 8.13 -0.93
C VAL A 157 -11.71 8.59 -1.05
N PHE A 158 -12.42 8.70 0.07
CA PHE A 158 -13.81 9.14 0.09
C PHE A 158 -13.92 10.64 0.34
N ASP A 159 -14.09 11.40 -0.74
CA ASP A 159 -14.54 12.78 -0.68
C ASP A 159 -15.96 12.81 -0.08
N LYS A 160 -16.15 13.64 0.97
CA LYS A 160 -17.45 13.76 1.67
C LYS A 160 -18.60 14.16 0.74
N ASP A 161 -18.29 14.91 -0.31
CA ASP A 161 -19.28 15.35 -1.30
C ASP A 161 -19.65 14.20 -2.25
N GLN A 162 -18.68 13.37 -2.65
CA GLN A 162 -18.94 12.16 -3.45
C GLN A 162 -19.78 11.12 -2.66
N ALA A 163 -19.55 10.99 -1.36
CA ALA A 163 -20.37 10.10 -0.50
C ALA A 163 -21.83 10.57 -0.42
N LYS A 164 -22.08 11.88 -0.33
CA LYS A 164 -23.44 12.47 -0.36
C LYS A 164 -24.11 12.28 -1.71
N ASP A 165 -23.38 12.51 -2.80
CA ASP A 165 -23.87 12.29 -4.15
C ASP A 165 -24.23 10.83 -4.41
N PHE A 166 -23.40 9.90 -3.97
CA PHE A 166 -23.66 8.48 -4.04
C PHE A 166 -24.93 8.11 -3.25
N GLN A 167 -25.08 8.60 -2.02
CA GLN A 167 -26.27 8.39 -1.21
C GLN A 167 -27.52 8.96 -1.89
N THR A 168 -27.41 10.12 -2.50
CA THR A 168 -28.53 10.77 -3.23
C THR A 168 -28.92 9.96 -4.46
N LYS A 169 -27.96 9.47 -5.23
CA LYS A 169 -28.20 8.62 -6.39
C LYS A 169 -28.82 7.28 -6.02
N LEU A 170 -28.42 6.70 -4.87
CA LEU A 170 -29.03 5.48 -4.34
C LEU A 170 -30.50 5.67 -4.00
N VAL A 171 -30.83 6.77 -3.28
CA VAL A 171 -32.21 7.09 -2.89
C VAL A 171 -33.07 7.38 -4.12
N LYS A 172 -32.54 8.10 -5.11
CA LYS A 172 -33.23 8.43 -6.35
C LYS A 172 -33.26 7.29 -7.37
N ASN A 173 -32.58 6.14 -7.09
CA ASN A 173 -32.46 5.00 -8.01
C ASN A 173 -31.85 5.37 -9.39
N THR A 174 -30.96 6.36 -9.39
CA THR A 174 -30.26 6.84 -10.59
C THR A 174 -28.84 6.29 -10.74
N PHE A 175 -28.47 5.28 -9.95
CA PHE A 175 -27.16 4.62 -10.01
C PHE A 175 -26.98 3.88 -11.33
N ASP A 176 -25.90 4.21 -12.06
CA ASP A 176 -25.58 3.70 -13.39
C ASP A 176 -24.22 3.00 -13.48
N LEU A 177 -23.80 2.57 -14.66
CA LEU A 177 -22.51 1.90 -14.86
C LEU A 177 -21.31 2.86 -14.79
N ASP A 178 -21.47 4.16 -15.01
CA ASP A 178 -20.41 5.13 -14.79
C ASP A 178 -20.17 5.29 -13.29
N ASP A 179 -21.21 5.33 -12.46
CA ASP A 179 -21.09 5.34 -11.02
C ASP A 179 -20.43 4.06 -10.50
N PHE A 180 -20.82 2.90 -11.06
CA PHE A 180 -20.20 1.63 -10.72
C PHE A 180 -18.70 1.60 -11.05
N LYS A 181 -18.31 2.10 -12.22
CA LYS A 181 -16.91 2.24 -12.62
C LYS A 181 -16.14 3.16 -11.65
N MET A 182 -16.73 4.30 -11.26
CA MET A 182 -16.12 5.22 -10.32
C MET A 182 -15.86 4.54 -8.96
N GLN A 183 -16.81 3.74 -8.47
CA GLN A 183 -16.64 2.96 -7.24
C GLN A 183 -15.50 1.95 -7.35
N LEU A 184 -15.39 1.24 -8.49
CA LEU A 184 -14.30 0.31 -8.73
C LEU A 184 -12.93 1.02 -8.75
N GLN A 185 -12.86 2.21 -9.34
CA GLN A 185 -11.63 3.02 -9.37
C GLN A 185 -11.24 3.53 -7.99
N GLN A 186 -12.21 3.92 -7.16
CA GLN A 186 -11.97 4.30 -5.77
C GLN A 186 -11.43 3.12 -4.96
N MET A 187 -12.05 1.94 -5.10
CA MET A 187 -11.55 0.71 -4.47
C MET A 187 -10.11 0.41 -4.88
N LYS A 188 -9.76 0.59 -6.16
CA LYS A 188 -8.40 0.39 -6.67
C LYS A 188 -7.39 1.38 -6.05
N LYS A 189 -7.81 2.63 -5.79
CA LYS A 189 -6.97 3.64 -5.12
C LYS A 189 -6.70 3.31 -3.65
N MET A 190 -7.59 2.57 -2.97
CA MET A 190 -7.39 2.10 -1.59
C MET A 190 -6.30 1.02 -1.46
N GLY A 191 -5.76 0.53 -2.56
CA GLY A 191 -4.80 -0.56 -2.63
C GLY A 191 -5.41 -1.86 -3.16
N SER A 192 -4.60 -2.93 -3.23
CA SER A 192 -5.12 -4.23 -3.69
C SER A 192 -6.16 -4.76 -2.71
N MET A 193 -7.19 -5.44 -3.22
CA MET A 193 -8.21 -6.10 -2.37
C MET A 193 -7.57 -7.05 -1.35
N SER A 194 -6.45 -7.68 -1.72
CA SER A 194 -5.66 -8.53 -0.83
C SER A 194 -5.08 -7.75 0.35
N GLN A 195 -4.64 -6.52 0.14
CA GLN A 195 -4.12 -5.65 1.22
C GLN A 195 -5.24 -5.21 2.17
N ILE A 196 -6.40 -4.79 1.63
CA ILE A 196 -7.55 -4.36 2.45
C ILE A 196 -8.06 -5.51 3.32
N ILE A 197 -8.20 -6.71 2.74
CA ILE A 197 -8.66 -7.90 3.48
C ILE A 197 -7.60 -8.35 4.50
N GLY A 198 -6.30 -8.26 4.17
CA GLY A 198 -5.21 -8.58 5.09
C GLY A 198 -5.13 -7.67 6.33
N MET A 199 -5.72 -6.48 6.26
CA MET A 199 -5.83 -5.53 7.39
C MET A 199 -7.06 -5.80 8.28
N MET A 200 -8.02 -6.64 7.84
CA MET A 200 -9.23 -6.94 8.63
C MET A 200 -8.93 -7.92 9.77
N PRO A 201 -9.35 -7.60 11.01
CA PRO A 201 -9.16 -8.49 12.15
C PRO A 201 -9.91 -9.82 11.97
N GLY A 202 -9.25 -10.93 12.27
CA GLY A 202 -9.87 -12.26 12.26
C GLY A 202 -9.97 -12.97 10.91
N MET A 203 -9.49 -12.39 9.80
CA MET A 203 -9.47 -13.08 8.50
C MET A 203 -8.16 -13.82 8.28
N ASN A 204 -8.26 -15.14 8.15
CA ASN A 204 -7.13 -16.02 7.87
C ASN A 204 -6.67 -15.93 6.42
N SER A 205 -5.36 -16.05 6.18
CA SER A 205 -4.74 -16.14 4.84
C SER A 205 -5.32 -17.26 3.95
N LYS A 206 -5.98 -18.27 4.56
CA LYS A 206 -6.72 -19.32 3.82
C LYS A 206 -8.02 -18.82 3.20
N ALA A 207 -8.73 -17.89 3.85
CA ALA A 207 -9.93 -17.26 3.31
C ALA A 207 -9.59 -16.31 2.14
N LEU A 208 -8.44 -15.63 2.21
CA LEU A 208 -7.89 -14.81 1.12
C LEU A 208 -7.65 -15.61 -0.18
N LYS A 209 -7.09 -16.81 -0.06
CA LYS A 209 -6.83 -17.69 -1.22
C LYS A 209 -8.12 -18.21 -1.88
N GLN A 210 -9.22 -18.29 -1.15
CA GLN A 210 -10.52 -18.71 -1.68
C GLN A 210 -11.29 -17.58 -2.39
N LEU A 211 -11.02 -16.32 -2.04
CA LEU A 211 -11.69 -15.16 -2.64
C LEU A 211 -11.15 -14.78 -4.02
N ASN A 212 -10.06 -15.38 -4.48
CA ASN A 212 -9.47 -15.31 -5.85
C ASN A 212 -9.83 -14.03 -6.63
N MET A 213 -9.82 -12.87 -5.96
CA MET A 213 -10.09 -11.56 -6.57
C MET A 213 -8.80 -11.09 -7.23
N ASP A 214 -8.66 -11.41 -8.51
CA ASP A 214 -7.57 -10.90 -9.34
C ASP A 214 -7.80 -9.40 -9.61
N ASP A 215 -6.87 -8.55 -9.24
CA ASP A 215 -6.89 -7.10 -9.52
C ASP A 215 -7.09 -6.81 -11.03
N ARG A 216 -6.77 -7.78 -11.89
CA ARG A 216 -7.05 -7.72 -13.33
C ARG A 216 -8.54 -7.68 -13.64
N GLN A 217 -9.40 -8.29 -12.80
CA GLN A 217 -10.85 -8.30 -13.02
C GLN A 217 -11.44 -6.89 -12.99
N VAL A 218 -10.90 -6.00 -12.14
CA VAL A 218 -11.30 -4.59 -12.12
C VAL A 218 -10.96 -3.93 -13.45
N GLY A 219 -9.74 -4.14 -13.98
CA GLY A 219 -9.32 -3.62 -15.28
C GLY A 219 -10.18 -4.15 -16.44
N TRP A 220 -10.57 -5.43 -16.40
CA TRP A 220 -11.46 -6.03 -17.40
C TRP A 220 -12.86 -5.43 -17.34
N THR A 221 -13.40 -5.22 -16.16
CA THR A 221 -14.69 -4.56 -15.95
C THR A 221 -14.67 -3.12 -16.47
N GLU A 222 -13.62 -2.36 -16.20
CA GLU A 222 -13.41 -1.03 -16.74
C GLU A 222 -13.35 -1.03 -18.27
N ALA A 223 -12.64 -1.98 -18.88
CA ALA A 223 -12.55 -2.11 -20.34
C ALA A 223 -13.91 -2.36 -20.97
N ILE A 224 -14.76 -3.22 -20.36
CA ILE A 224 -16.12 -3.47 -20.81
C ILE A 224 -16.96 -2.19 -20.75
N ILE A 225 -16.97 -1.49 -19.62
CA ILE A 225 -17.75 -0.27 -19.44
C ILE A 225 -17.26 0.85 -20.37
N ASN A 226 -15.96 1.01 -20.56
CA ASN A 226 -15.39 2.00 -21.48
C ASN A 226 -15.76 1.75 -22.94
N SER A 227 -16.03 0.49 -23.31
CA SER A 227 -16.47 0.11 -24.65
C SER A 227 -17.97 0.33 -24.90
N MET A 228 -18.72 0.75 -23.88
CA MET A 228 -20.14 1.12 -23.98
C MET A 228 -20.29 2.61 -24.34
N THR A 229 -21.36 2.96 -25.03
CA THR A 229 -21.77 4.34 -25.23
C THR A 229 -22.32 4.95 -23.94
N PRO A 230 -22.36 6.29 -23.78
CA PRO A 230 -22.95 6.93 -22.60
C PRO A 230 -24.39 6.47 -22.32
N GLY A 231 -25.23 6.35 -23.36
CA GLY A 231 -26.60 5.87 -23.20
C GLY A 231 -26.69 4.41 -22.73
N GLU A 232 -25.75 3.55 -23.15
CA GLU A 232 -25.70 2.15 -22.70
C GLU A 232 -25.23 2.04 -21.25
N ARG A 233 -24.41 2.96 -20.77
CA ARG A 233 -23.98 2.99 -19.37
C ARG A 233 -25.09 3.46 -18.44
N GLN A 234 -25.87 4.44 -18.89
CA GLN A 234 -27.03 4.96 -18.15
C GLN A 234 -28.21 3.97 -18.15
N GLN A 235 -28.44 3.30 -19.26
CA GLN A 235 -29.55 2.37 -19.47
C GLN A 235 -29.06 1.01 -20.00
N PRO A 236 -28.46 0.17 -19.16
CA PRO A 236 -27.90 -1.13 -19.58
C PRO A 236 -28.95 -2.08 -20.22
N GLU A 237 -30.20 -1.81 -19.96
CA GLU A 237 -31.34 -2.62 -20.50
C GLU A 237 -31.43 -2.51 -22.02
N ILE A 238 -30.91 -1.47 -22.67
CA ILE A 238 -30.89 -1.33 -24.13
C ILE A 238 -29.82 -2.18 -24.81
N ILE A 239 -28.93 -2.83 -24.05
CA ILE A 239 -27.81 -3.61 -24.58
C ILE A 239 -28.33 -4.97 -25.10
N ASN A 240 -28.61 -5.03 -26.39
CA ASN A 240 -29.04 -6.23 -27.14
C ASN A 240 -27.83 -7.06 -27.62
N GLY A 241 -28.09 -8.15 -28.36
CA GLY A 241 -27.04 -9.05 -28.83
C GLY A 241 -25.99 -8.40 -29.73
N SER A 242 -26.40 -7.53 -30.67
CA SER A 242 -25.47 -6.83 -31.57
C SER A 242 -24.58 -5.85 -30.82
N ARG A 243 -25.12 -5.14 -29.81
CA ARG A 243 -24.36 -4.24 -28.96
C ARG A 243 -23.37 -4.99 -28.09
N ARG A 244 -23.75 -6.17 -27.54
CA ARG A 244 -22.81 -7.04 -26.79
C ARG A 244 -21.63 -7.50 -27.64
N LEU A 245 -21.87 -7.84 -28.91
CA LEU A 245 -20.81 -8.21 -29.86
C LEU A 245 -19.85 -7.02 -30.12
N ARG A 246 -20.39 -5.81 -30.29
CA ARG A 246 -19.59 -4.60 -30.47
C ARG A 246 -18.76 -4.30 -29.22
N ILE A 247 -19.36 -4.36 -28.01
CA ILE A 247 -18.69 -4.15 -26.74
C ILE A 247 -17.60 -5.21 -26.53
N SER A 248 -17.88 -6.49 -26.90
CA SER A 248 -16.90 -7.58 -26.85
C SER A 248 -15.67 -7.29 -27.71
N LYS A 249 -15.86 -6.85 -28.93
CA LYS A 249 -14.76 -6.47 -29.83
C LYS A 249 -13.96 -5.27 -29.31
N GLY A 250 -14.64 -4.27 -28.75
CA GLY A 250 -14.00 -3.05 -28.23
C GLY A 250 -13.23 -3.28 -26.93
N SER A 251 -13.72 -4.14 -26.05
CA SER A 251 -13.11 -4.43 -24.75
C SER A 251 -12.10 -5.57 -24.77
N GLY A 252 -12.06 -6.38 -25.84
CA GLY A 252 -11.29 -7.61 -25.89
C GLY A 252 -11.81 -8.71 -24.93
N ARG A 253 -13.06 -8.57 -24.42
CA ARG A 253 -13.66 -9.52 -23.47
C ARG A 253 -14.80 -10.29 -24.11
N SER A 254 -15.06 -11.49 -23.62
CA SER A 254 -16.09 -12.37 -24.16
C SER A 254 -17.51 -11.82 -23.89
N VAL A 255 -18.49 -12.20 -24.75
CA VAL A 255 -19.90 -11.87 -24.51
C VAL A 255 -20.41 -12.47 -23.20
N GLN A 256 -19.85 -13.58 -22.77
CA GLN A 256 -20.21 -14.23 -21.50
C GLN A 256 -19.83 -13.33 -20.30
N GLU A 257 -18.64 -12.72 -20.31
CA GLU A 257 -18.19 -11.80 -19.26
C GLU A 257 -19.02 -10.51 -19.25
N ILE A 258 -19.40 -9.99 -20.41
CA ILE A 258 -20.32 -8.86 -20.50
C ILE A 258 -21.68 -9.21 -19.89
N ASN A 259 -22.22 -10.40 -20.17
CA ASN A 259 -23.47 -10.85 -19.57
C ASN A 259 -23.36 -11.00 -18.05
N ALA A 260 -22.24 -11.55 -17.56
CA ALA A 260 -21.98 -11.69 -16.15
C ALA A 260 -21.96 -10.33 -15.45
N LEU A 261 -21.27 -9.33 -16.02
CA LEU A 261 -21.23 -7.96 -15.51
C LEU A 261 -22.63 -7.33 -15.46
N LEU A 262 -23.39 -7.40 -16.55
CA LEU A 262 -24.74 -6.82 -16.60
C LEU A 262 -25.69 -7.48 -15.61
N ASN A 263 -25.61 -8.80 -15.43
CA ASN A 263 -26.40 -9.52 -14.43
C ASN A 263 -26.00 -9.12 -12.99
N GLN A 264 -24.71 -9.05 -12.71
CA GLN A 264 -24.19 -8.61 -11.40
C GLN A 264 -24.65 -7.19 -11.08
N PHE A 265 -24.52 -6.26 -12.04
CA PHE A 265 -24.99 -4.89 -11.90
C PHE A 265 -26.51 -4.83 -11.64
N SER A 266 -27.32 -5.60 -12.38
CA SER A 266 -28.76 -5.67 -12.18
C SER A 266 -29.15 -6.21 -10.81
N GLN A 267 -28.46 -7.25 -10.32
CA GLN A 267 -28.68 -7.79 -8.96
C GLN A 267 -28.33 -6.76 -7.88
N MET A 268 -27.18 -6.08 -8.04
CA MET A 268 -26.76 -5.02 -7.14
C MET A 268 -27.80 -3.89 -7.11
N LYS A 269 -28.25 -3.39 -8.25
CA LYS A 269 -29.29 -2.36 -8.38
C LYS A 269 -30.60 -2.76 -7.68
N LYS A 270 -31.01 -4.04 -7.81
CA LYS A 270 -32.19 -4.58 -7.11
C LYS A 270 -31.99 -4.61 -5.60
N MET A 271 -30.80 -5.00 -5.12
CA MET A 271 -30.48 -5.03 -3.70
C MET A 271 -30.48 -3.62 -3.11
N MET A 272 -29.83 -2.66 -3.78
CA MET A 272 -29.80 -1.25 -3.39
C MET A 272 -31.21 -0.64 -3.31
N LYS A 273 -32.08 -0.95 -4.29
CA LYS A 273 -33.50 -0.51 -4.28
C LYS A 273 -34.27 -1.06 -3.08
N LYS A 274 -33.99 -2.30 -2.66
CA LYS A 274 -34.60 -2.89 -1.45
C LYS A 274 -34.09 -2.18 -0.19
N MET A 275 -32.79 -1.89 -0.08
CA MET A 275 -32.20 -1.17 1.05
C MET A 275 -32.70 0.28 1.15
N GLY A 276 -32.85 0.99 0.03
CA GLY A 276 -33.40 2.35 0.00
C GLY A 276 -34.86 2.44 0.45
N LYS A 277 -35.64 1.36 0.32
CA LYS A 277 -37.03 1.28 0.83
C LYS A 277 -37.11 0.97 2.33
N MET A 278 -36.05 0.40 2.93
CA MET A 278 -35.97 0.08 4.36
C MET A 278 -35.48 1.28 5.18
N LYS A 279 -36.06 2.43 5.00
CA LYS A 279 -35.71 3.75 5.59
C LYS A 279 -35.73 3.83 7.13
N ASN A 280 -36.02 2.74 7.85
CA ASN A 280 -36.09 2.69 9.32
C ASN A 280 -35.25 1.62 9.99
N MET A 281 -34.35 0.94 9.28
CA MET A 281 -33.46 -0.02 9.92
C MET A 281 -32.07 0.62 10.12
N LYS A 282 -31.76 0.99 11.38
CA LYS A 282 -30.40 1.31 11.81
C LYS A 282 -29.49 0.13 11.39
N LEU A 283 -28.52 0.38 10.52
CA LEU A 283 -27.47 -0.59 10.20
C LEU A 283 -26.78 -1.00 11.51
N PRO A 284 -26.81 -2.28 11.91
CA PRO A 284 -26.02 -2.72 13.06
C PRO A 284 -24.55 -2.65 12.61
N GLY A 285 -23.78 -1.72 13.16
CA GLY A 285 -22.34 -1.61 12.94
C GLY A 285 -21.79 -0.23 12.57
N LEU A 286 -22.61 0.77 12.20
CA LEU A 286 -22.15 2.13 11.86
C LEU A 286 -22.64 3.22 12.81
N GLY A 287 -23.33 2.86 13.91
CA GLY A 287 -23.89 3.78 14.90
C GLY A 287 -22.94 4.18 16.03
N GLY A 288 -21.64 3.91 15.93
CA GLY A 288 -20.66 4.19 17.00
C GLY A 288 -19.85 5.49 16.86
N PHE A 289 -20.00 6.25 15.79
CA PHE A 289 -19.13 7.41 15.52
C PHE A 289 -19.66 8.78 15.94
N GLU A 290 -20.84 8.86 16.59
CA GLU A 290 -21.38 10.16 17.07
C GLU A 290 -21.08 10.49 18.55
N ARG A 291 -20.17 9.79 19.22
CA ARG A 291 -19.78 10.11 20.60
C ARG A 291 -18.28 10.17 20.79
N PHE A 292 -17.62 11.10 20.14
CA PHE A 292 -16.36 11.69 20.62
C PHE A 292 -16.32 13.15 20.13
N ASN A 293 -16.91 14.01 20.92
CA ASN A 293 -16.53 15.40 21.08
C ASN A 293 -15.75 15.50 22.37
#